data_3b8dbcb4e28fe1b086b01b86d3cdf470
#
_entry.id   3b8dbcb4e28fe1b086b01b86d3cdf470
#
_cell.length_a   1.000
_cell.length_b   1.000
_cell.length_c   1.000
_cell.angle_alpha   90.00
_cell.angle_beta   90.00
_cell.angle_gamma   90.00
#
_symmetry.space_group_name_H-M   'P 1'
#
loop_
_entity.id
_entity.type
_entity.pdbx_description
1 polymer ?
#
loop_
_entity_poly.entity_id
_entity_poly.type
_entity_poly.pdbx_seq_one_letter_code
_entity_poly.pdbx_strand_id
1 'polypeptide(L)'
;MKDDFPEQYKLKNRKNKIVIGIASLISLLGVGLIIMAWTMSSNIMHPSYTCSEEHFTYCGDPSQLGLRFEDISFQSDDGYDLSSWYIPAEQSAKAVIFVHGHGADRHEGMRWFKAVHEAGFNILALDLRNSGKNIPSFSSMGYYEKHDVKAAVDYLYQQKQMHSVGIFGVSMGAATSIMAMDKDPRIAAGVFEAGWSNLTDLYTEIIAQYLGLPSFPLLPLTTWMLEWRTGIDMDQLNPEDMLGDIAPRPVFIIHCTGDKLVVFSHGERNYTAANEPKEFWRSPCQTHARAWQSDPDYIEKRVTDYYLKYL
;
A
#
# COMPACT_ATOMS: atom_id res chain seq x y z
N MET A 1 -5.92 -64.16 -33.71
CA MET A 1 -4.62 -64.22 -33.06
C MET A 1 -4.64 -63.19 -31.90
N LYS A 2 -4.73 -63.67 -30.65
CA LYS A 2 -4.57 -62.82 -29.49
C LYS A 2 -3.08 -62.66 -29.26
N ASP A 3 -2.56 -61.43 -29.31
CA ASP A 3 -1.17 -61.09 -29.08
C ASP A 3 -0.78 -61.48 -27.64
N ASP A 4 -0.19 -62.66 -27.47
CA ASP A 4 0.39 -63.14 -26.21
C ASP A 4 1.81 -62.60 -26.10
N PHE A 5 1.90 -61.29 -25.75
CA PHE A 5 3.20 -60.73 -25.38
C PHE A 5 3.67 -61.31 -24.02
N PRO A 6 4.99 -61.57 -23.87
CA PRO A 6 5.56 -62.04 -22.63
C PRO A 6 5.16 -61.16 -21.43
N GLU A 7 4.92 -61.75 -20.27
CA GLU A 7 4.44 -61.07 -19.06
C GLU A 7 5.39 -59.89 -18.63
N GLN A 8 6.67 -60.04 -18.86
CA GLN A 8 7.65 -58.99 -18.66
C GLN A 8 7.43 -57.76 -19.55
N TYR A 9 6.95 -57.90 -20.77
CA TYR A 9 6.64 -56.81 -21.69
C TYR A 9 5.38 -56.07 -21.23
N LYS A 10 4.37 -56.80 -20.77
CA LYS A 10 3.12 -56.21 -20.20
C LYS A 10 3.41 -55.40 -18.95
N LEU A 11 4.29 -55.91 -18.06
CA LEU A 11 4.74 -55.23 -16.83
C LEU A 11 5.55 -53.95 -17.13
N LYS A 12 6.50 -54.01 -18.08
CA LYS A 12 7.28 -52.85 -18.52
C LYS A 12 6.40 -51.74 -19.11
N ASN A 13 5.42 -52.13 -19.94
CA ASN A 13 4.50 -51.18 -20.57
C ASN A 13 3.55 -50.53 -19.55
N ARG A 14 3.12 -51.26 -18.50
CA ARG A 14 2.34 -50.71 -17.39
C ARG A 14 3.13 -49.74 -16.56
N LYS A 15 4.41 -50.03 -16.23
CA LYS A 15 5.30 -49.10 -15.52
C LYS A 15 5.53 -47.81 -16.31
N ASN A 16 5.77 -47.91 -17.62
CA ASN A 16 5.95 -46.73 -18.48
C ASN A 16 4.70 -45.85 -18.52
N LYS A 17 3.49 -46.46 -18.63
CA LYS A 17 2.25 -45.68 -18.56
C LYS A 17 2.03 -44.97 -17.24
N ILE A 18 2.41 -45.59 -16.12
CA ILE A 18 2.33 -44.97 -14.79
C ILE A 18 3.33 -43.80 -14.71
N VAL A 19 4.57 -43.97 -15.15
CA VAL A 19 5.60 -42.91 -15.16
C VAL A 19 5.16 -41.72 -16.03
N ILE A 20 4.63 -42.00 -17.24
CA ILE A 20 4.10 -40.95 -18.13
C ILE A 20 2.94 -40.23 -17.46
N GLY A 21 2.01 -40.98 -16.82
CA GLY A 21 0.87 -40.40 -16.12
C GLY A 21 1.31 -39.45 -14.96
N ILE A 22 2.29 -39.91 -14.16
CA ILE A 22 2.86 -39.10 -13.08
C ILE A 22 3.57 -37.83 -13.64
N ALA A 23 4.38 -38.01 -14.67
CA ALA A 23 5.07 -36.88 -15.32
C ALA A 23 4.09 -35.85 -15.89
N SER A 24 3.01 -36.34 -16.55
CA SER A 24 1.96 -35.46 -17.05
C SER A 24 1.22 -34.71 -15.93
N LEU A 25 0.93 -35.37 -14.82
CA LEU A 25 0.31 -34.73 -13.66
C LEU A 25 1.20 -33.65 -13.05
N ILE A 26 2.49 -33.94 -12.86
CA ILE A 26 3.49 -32.97 -12.34
C ILE A 26 3.57 -31.77 -13.29
N SER A 27 3.60 -31.99 -14.60
CA SER A 27 3.65 -30.93 -15.59
C SER A 27 2.40 -30.05 -15.54
N LEU A 28 1.20 -30.65 -15.41
CA LEU A 28 -0.05 -29.91 -15.27
C LEU A 28 -0.09 -29.06 -13.98
N LEU A 29 0.37 -29.63 -12.86
CA LEU A 29 0.48 -28.89 -11.59
C LEU A 29 1.47 -27.75 -11.69
N GLY A 30 2.62 -27.95 -12.36
CA GLY A 30 3.60 -26.90 -12.61
C GLY A 30 3.06 -25.76 -13.47
N VAL A 31 2.32 -26.08 -14.54
CA VAL A 31 1.65 -25.08 -15.37
C VAL A 31 0.59 -24.32 -14.57
N GLY A 32 -0.21 -25.01 -13.77
CA GLY A 32 -1.19 -24.38 -12.88
C GLY A 32 -0.56 -23.39 -11.89
N LEU A 33 0.56 -23.76 -11.29
CA LEU A 33 1.32 -22.89 -10.37
C LEU A 33 1.85 -21.66 -11.09
N ILE A 34 2.40 -21.80 -12.29
CA ILE A 34 2.89 -20.67 -13.11
C ILE A 34 1.73 -19.71 -13.44
N ILE A 35 0.59 -20.22 -13.86
CA ILE A 35 -0.59 -19.39 -14.15
C ILE A 35 -1.05 -18.64 -12.88
N MET A 36 -1.08 -19.33 -11.74
CA MET A 36 -1.47 -18.71 -10.46
C MET A 36 -0.51 -17.58 -10.05
N ALA A 37 0.80 -17.84 -10.13
CA ALA A 37 1.81 -16.83 -9.83
C ALA A 37 1.76 -15.63 -10.80
N TRP A 38 1.54 -15.88 -12.09
CA TRP A 38 1.35 -14.83 -13.09
C TRP A 38 0.11 -13.98 -12.78
N THR A 39 -1.02 -14.62 -12.48
CA THR A 39 -2.26 -13.92 -12.14
C THR A 39 -2.09 -13.11 -10.86
N MET A 40 -1.47 -13.68 -9.83
CA MET A 40 -1.21 -12.99 -8.58
C MET A 40 -0.30 -11.76 -8.79
N SER A 41 0.82 -11.90 -9.50
CA SER A 41 1.70 -10.77 -9.83
C SER A 41 0.98 -9.70 -10.67
N SER A 42 0.09 -10.11 -11.59
CA SER A 42 -0.69 -9.18 -12.41
C SER A 42 -1.71 -8.40 -11.57
N ASN A 43 -2.37 -9.04 -10.60
CA ASN A 43 -3.31 -8.37 -9.70
C ASN A 43 -2.60 -7.39 -8.76
N ILE A 44 -1.36 -7.70 -8.34
CA ILE A 44 -0.52 -6.75 -7.58
C ILE A 44 -0.19 -5.54 -8.44
N MET A 45 0.23 -5.75 -9.68
CA MET A 45 0.62 -4.67 -10.60
C MET A 45 -0.56 -3.81 -11.06
N HIS A 46 -1.71 -4.42 -11.25
CA HIS A 46 -2.88 -3.76 -11.86
C HIS A 46 -4.14 -4.02 -11.02
N PRO A 47 -4.24 -3.41 -9.82
CA PRO A 47 -5.45 -3.53 -9.01
C PRO A 47 -6.62 -2.89 -9.73
N SER A 48 -7.80 -3.51 -9.61
CA SER A 48 -9.05 -2.88 -10.01
C SER A 48 -9.53 -1.93 -8.91
N TYR A 49 -10.02 -0.77 -9.30
CA TYR A 49 -10.56 0.21 -8.39
C TYR A 49 -11.96 0.65 -8.81
N THR A 50 -12.82 0.76 -7.82
CA THR A 50 -14.11 1.46 -7.97
C THR A 50 -14.40 2.14 -6.63
N CYS A 51 -14.60 3.45 -6.63
CA CYS A 51 -14.97 4.14 -5.41
C CYS A 51 -16.30 3.60 -4.89
N SER A 52 -16.35 3.31 -3.61
CA SER A 52 -17.55 2.89 -2.88
C SER A 52 -17.68 3.71 -1.62
N GLU A 53 -18.83 4.36 -1.41
CA GLU A 53 -19.10 5.13 -0.20
C GLU A 53 -19.09 4.25 1.05
N GLU A 54 -19.43 2.98 0.93
CA GLU A 54 -19.26 2.02 2.01
C GLU A 54 -17.78 1.89 2.42
N HIS A 55 -16.86 1.99 1.46
CA HIS A 55 -15.43 1.80 1.71
C HIS A 55 -14.71 3.13 2.01
N PHE A 56 -14.95 4.18 1.25
CA PHE A 56 -14.22 5.45 1.36
C PHE A 56 -14.99 6.56 2.08
N THR A 57 -16.28 6.38 2.33
CA THR A 57 -17.20 7.36 2.89
C THR A 57 -17.63 8.42 1.86
N TYR A 58 -16.73 8.90 1.02
CA TYR A 58 -16.98 9.92 0.00
C TYR A 58 -16.40 9.50 -1.34
N CYS A 59 -17.15 9.67 -2.43
CA CYS A 59 -16.74 9.36 -3.80
C CYS A 59 -16.86 10.54 -4.78
N GLY A 60 -17.17 11.72 -4.28
CA GLY A 60 -17.13 12.97 -5.04
C GLY A 60 -15.84 13.73 -4.81
N ASP A 61 -15.86 15.03 -5.10
CA ASP A 61 -14.72 15.90 -4.88
C ASP A 61 -14.79 16.61 -3.52
N PRO A 62 -13.75 17.35 -3.10
CA PRO A 62 -13.73 18.05 -1.82
C PRO A 62 -14.84 19.08 -1.60
N SER A 63 -15.57 19.51 -2.64
CA SER A 63 -16.72 20.41 -2.50
C SER A 63 -17.88 19.75 -1.75
N GLN A 64 -17.97 18.40 -1.71
CA GLN A 64 -18.93 17.67 -0.88
C GLN A 64 -18.72 17.94 0.63
N LEU A 65 -17.51 18.32 1.00
CA LEU A 65 -17.14 18.68 2.38
C LEU A 65 -17.20 20.20 2.62
N GLY A 66 -17.63 20.97 1.61
CA GLY A 66 -17.61 22.44 1.66
C GLY A 66 -16.22 23.04 1.49
N LEU A 67 -15.24 22.26 1.02
CA LEU A 67 -13.87 22.69 0.85
C LEU A 67 -13.61 23.20 -0.59
N ARG A 68 -12.94 24.33 -0.72
CA ARG A 68 -12.39 24.78 -2.01
C ARG A 68 -11.16 23.98 -2.34
N PHE A 69 -10.98 23.62 -3.60
CA PHE A 69 -9.82 22.85 -4.05
C PHE A 69 -9.40 23.25 -5.46
N GLU A 70 -8.19 22.88 -5.81
CA GLU A 70 -7.59 23.03 -7.14
C GLU A 70 -7.23 21.62 -7.65
N ASP A 71 -7.65 21.28 -8.88
CA ASP A 71 -7.02 20.16 -9.61
C ASP A 71 -5.65 20.65 -10.07
N ILE A 72 -4.60 19.97 -9.62
CA ILE A 72 -3.22 20.29 -9.95
C ILE A 72 -2.53 19.10 -10.61
N SER A 73 -1.46 19.38 -11.33
CA SER A 73 -0.56 18.34 -11.84
C SER A 73 0.90 18.77 -11.68
N PHE A 74 1.76 17.81 -11.46
CA PHE A 74 3.21 17.98 -11.41
C PHE A 74 3.89 16.68 -11.85
N GLN A 75 5.18 16.75 -12.15
CA GLN A 75 5.92 15.61 -12.68
C GLN A 75 6.85 15.04 -11.61
N SER A 76 6.92 13.70 -11.52
CA SER A 76 7.93 13.01 -10.72
C SER A 76 9.30 13.09 -11.38
N ASP A 77 10.36 12.87 -10.60
CA ASP A 77 11.74 12.92 -11.09
C ASP A 77 12.08 11.80 -12.10
N ASP A 78 11.29 10.74 -12.11
CA ASP A 78 11.35 9.64 -13.09
C ASP A 78 10.37 9.82 -14.28
N GLY A 79 9.70 10.99 -14.37
CA GLY A 79 9.00 11.44 -15.57
C GLY A 79 7.50 11.13 -15.64
N TYR A 80 6.86 10.72 -14.53
CA TYR A 80 5.40 10.51 -14.49
C TYR A 80 4.66 11.82 -14.22
N ASP A 81 3.65 12.15 -15.04
CA ASP A 81 2.70 13.22 -14.76
C ASP A 81 1.69 12.74 -13.71
N LEU A 82 1.64 13.45 -12.57
CA LEU A 82 0.83 13.11 -11.41
C LEU A 82 -0.28 14.13 -11.21
N SER A 83 -1.49 13.64 -11.05
CA SER A 83 -2.68 14.44 -10.77
C SER A 83 -2.98 14.42 -9.27
N SER A 84 -3.40 15.55 -8.73
CA SER A 84 -3.68 15.70 -7.29
C SER A 84 -4.77 16.73 -7.05
N TRP A 85 -5.37 16.70 -5.86
CA TRP A 85 -6.12 17.81 -5.32
C TRP A 85 -5.24 18.61 -4.36
N TYR A 86 -5.26 19.92 -4.53
CA TYR A 86 -4.72 20.85 -3.55
C TYR A 86 -5.86 21.63 -2.89
N ILE A 87 -5.95 21.55 -1.56
CA ILE A 87 -6.98 22.22 -0.76
C ILE A 87 -6.29 23.27 0.09
N PRO A 88 -6.37 24.57 -0.27
CA PRO A 88 -5.69 25.62 0.43
C PRO A 88 -6.33 25.94 1.78
N ALA A 89 -5.53 26.09 2.83
CA ALA A 89 -5.90 26.68 4.10
C ALA A 89 -5.38 28.13 4.15
N GLU A 90 -6.23 29.08 4.57
CA GLU A 90 -5.89 30.48 4.57
C GLU A 90 -4.74 30.78 5.55
N GLN A 91 -3.77 31.58 5.09
CA GLN A 91 -2.62 32.05 5.89
C GLN A 91 -1.75 30.96 6.51
N SER A 92 -1.77 29.75 5.97
CA SER A 92 -0.99 28.62 6.45
C SER A 92 0.14 28.27 5.49
N ALA A 93 1.34 28.11 6.03
CA ALA A 93 2.51 27.59 5.32
C ALA A 93 2.82 26.12 5.70
N LYS A 94 1.83 25.41 6.26
CA LYS A 94 1.92 24.00 6.67
C LYS A 94 0.97 23.17 5.81
N ALA A 95 1.40 21.98 5.41
CA ALA A 95 0.61 21.10 4.58
C ALA A 95 0.68 19.63 5.05
N VAL A 96 -0.35 18.86 4.73
CA VAL A 96 -0.38 17.40 4.88
C VAL A 96 -0.62 16.74 3.52
N ILE A 97 0.26 15.83 3.14
CA ILE A 97 0.10 14.99 1.95
C ILE A 97 -0.69 13.74 2.34
N PHE A 98 -1.77 13.45 1.61
CA PHE A 98 -2.54 12.20 1.75
C PHE A 98 -2.14 11.23 0.66
N VAL A 99 -1.76 10.01 1.07
CA VAL A 99 -1.28 8.93 0.20
C VAL A 99 -2.18 7.71 0.38
N HIS A 100 -2.88 7.35 -0.68
CA HIS A 100 -3.88 6.28 -0.68
C HIS A 100 -3.27 4.87 -0.75
N GLY A 101 -4.09 3.86 -0.45
CA GLY A 101 -3.73 2.45 -0.49
C GLY A 101 -3.72 1.83 -1.89
N HIS A 102 -3.40 0.54 -1.94
CA HIS A 102 -3.39 -0.26 -3.16
C HIS A 102 -4.81 -0.42 -3.74
N GLY A 103 -4.97 -0.11 -5.01
CA GLY A 103 -6.29 -0.13 -5.65
C GLY A 103 -7.24 0.98 -5.18
N ALA A 104 -6.71 2.05 -4.62
CA ALA A 104 -7.43 3.25 -4.23
C ALA A 104 -6.96 4.47 -5.03
N ASP A 105 -7.46 5.64 -4.70
CA ASP A 105 -7.06 6.93 -5.22
C ASP A 105 -7.25 8.04 -4.16
N ARG A 106 -7.10 9.30 -4.56
CA ARG A 106 -7.21 10.48 -3.69
C ARG A 106 -8.48 10.57 -2.84
N HIS A 107 -9.58 9.88 -3.23
CA HIS A 107 -10.82 9.88 -2.47
C HIS A 107 -10.67 9.20 -1.09
N GLU A 108 -9.73 8.28 -0.94
CA GLU A 108 -9.54 7.55 0.33
C GLU A 108 -9.22 8.49 1.51
N GLY A 109 -8.55 9.61 1.24
CA GLY A 109 -8.23 10.62 2.25
C GLY A 109 -9.39 11.52 2.64
N MET A 110 -10.47 11.59 1.85
CA MET A 110 -11.52 12.60 2.01
C MET A 110 -12.17 12.61 3.40
N ARG A 111 -12.30 11.47 4.05
CA ARG A 111 -12.83 11.36 5.41
C ARG A 111 -12.04 12.17 6.45
N TRP A 112 -10.79 12.48 6.17
CA TRP A 112 -9.90 13.24 7.06
C TRP A 112 -9.79 14.74 6.68
N PHE A 113 -10.14 15.10 5.45
CA PHE A 113 -9.83 16.44 4.91
C PHE A 113 -10.44 17.56 5.71
N LYS A 114 -11.71 17.41 6.13
CA LYS A 114 -12.40 18.47 6.87
C LYS A 114 -11.68 18.79 8.19
N ALA A 115 -11.39 17.76 9.00
CA ALA A 115 -10.73 17.93 10.28
C ALA A 115 -9.33 18.53 10.14
N VAL A 116 -8.54 18.03 9.18
CA VAL A 116 -7.16 18.52 8.95
C VAL A 116 -7.18 19.95 8.40
N HIS A 117 -8.10 20.28 7.51
CA HIS A 117 -8.23 21.64 6.97
C HIS A 117 -8.71 22.63 8.04
N GLU A 118 -9.71 22.28 8.85
CA GLU A 118 -10.19 23.12 9.96
C GLU A 118 -9.12 23.34 11.04
N ALA A 119 -8.16 22.41 11.18
CA ALA A 119 -6.99 22.59 12.02
C ALA A 119 -5.92 23.53 11.40
N GLY A 120 -6.15 24.07 10.20
CA GLY A 120 -5.30 25.08 9.56
C GLY A 120 -4.20 24.51 8.67
N PHE A 121 -4.35 23.28 8.18
CA PHE A 121 -3.38 22.67 7.25
C PHE A 121 -3.89 22.71 5.80
N ASN A 122 -3.00 23.12 4.88
CA ASN A 122 -3.22 22.83 3.47
C ASN A 122 -3.19 21.32 3.26
N ILE A 123 -3.94 20.83 2.27
CA ILE A 123 -3.96 19.39 1.95
C ILE A 123 -3.51 19.20 0.51
N LEU A 124 -2.65 18.22 0.27
CA LEU A 124 -2.38 17.69 -1.04
C LEU A 124 -2.80 16.21 -1.05
N ALA A 125 -3.88 15.91 -1.77
CA ALA A 125 -4.39 14.55 -1.94
C ALA A 125 -3.88 13.99 -3.27
N LEU A 126 -2.90 13.09 -3.18
CA LEU A 126 -2.15 12.56 -4.30
C LEU A 126 -2.89 11.37 -4.92
N ASP A 127 -3.01 11.33 -6.26
CA ASP A 127 -3.10 10.05 -6.97
C ASP A 127 -1.69 9.55 -7.24
N LEU A 128 -1.37 8.37 -6.73
CA LEU A 128 -0.12 7.69 -7.07
C LEU A 128 -0.13 7.25 -8.55
N ARG A 129 1.04 6.97 -9.12
CA ARG A 129 1.11 6.36 -10.47
C ARG A 129 0.17 5.16 -10.57
N ASN A 130 -0.40 4.92 -11.75
CA ASN A 130 -1.37 3.85 -12.00
C ASN A 130 -2.68 3.96 -11.19
N SER A 131 -3.03 5.15 -10.67
CA SER A 131 -4.23 5.35 -9.85
C SER A 131 -5.00 6.61 -10.27
N GLY A 132 -6.29 6.64 -9.96
CA GLY A 132 -7.14 7.80 -10.17
C GLY A 132 -7.12 8.34 -11.61
N LYS A 133 -6.71 9.59 -11.79
CA LYS A 133 -6.64 10.26 -13.09
C LYS A 133 -5.30 10.06 -13.81
N ASN A 134 -4.34 9.37 -13.20
CA ASN A 134 -3.01 9.20 -13.77
C ASN A 134 -3.00 8.20 -14.92
N ILE A 135 -2.03 8.35 -15.84
CA ILE A 135 -1.87 7.44 -16.96
C ILE A 135 -1.64 6.02 -16.45
N PRO A 136 -2.32 5.01 -17.02
CA PRO A 136 -2.13 3.64 -16.64
C PRO A 136 -0.64 3.21 -16.71
N SER A 137 -0.17 2.64 -15.60
CA SER A 137 1.17 2.11 -15.42
C SER A 137 1.05 0.78 -14.66
N PHE A 138 1.87 0.56 -13.65
CA PHE A 138 1.74 -0.54 -12.72
C PHE A 138 1.98 -0.08 -11.28
N SER A 139 1.38 -0.78 -10.33
CA SER A 139 1.69 -0.60 -8.91
C SER A 139 2.95 -1.39 -8.55
N SER A 140 3.86 -0.74 -7.84
CA SER A 140 5.11 -1.30 -7.36
C SER A 140 5.15 -1.47 -5.84
N MET A 141 4.00 -1.44 -5.19
CA MET A 141 3.86 -1.56 -3.74
C MET A 141 4.68 -0.55 -2.94
N GLY A 142 4.85 0.65 -3.49
CA GLY A 142 5.61 1.75 -2.87
C GLY A 142 7.04 1.91 -3.41
N TYR A 143 7.58 0.94 -4.15
CA TYR A 143 8.96 1.00 -4.64
C TYR A 143 9.22 2.23 -5.52
N TYR A 144 8.39 2.46 -6.51
CA TYR A 144 8.44 3.66 -7.36
C TYR A 144 7.51 4.76 -6.86
N GLU A 145 6.41 4.43 -6.17
CA GLU A 145 5.45 5.42 -5.67
C GLU A 145 6.06 6.39 -4.64
N LYS A 146 7.16 6.04 -3.98
CA LYS A 146 7.93 6.99 -3.14
C LYS A 146 8.46 8.20 -3.91
N HIS A 147 8.71 8.08 -5.23
CA HIS A 147 9.06 9.19 -6.11
C HIS A 147 7.88 10.12 -6.36
N ASP A 148 6.65 9.59 -6.38
CA ASP A 148 5.43 10.38 -6.50
C ASP A 148 5.23 11.24 -5.24
N VAL A 149 5.46 10.64 -4.07
CA VAL A 149 5.44 11.37 -2.78
C VAL A 149 6.52 12.45 -2.75
N LYS A 150 7.74 12.14 -3.20
CA LYS A 150 8.82 13.13 -3.29
C LYS A 150 8.42 14.31 -4.20
N ALA A 151 7.81 14.04 -5.35
CA ALA A 151 7.33 15.08 -6.26
C ALA A 151 6.24 15.95 -5.63
N ALA A 152 5.35 15.36 -4.82
CA ALA A 152 4.36 16.12 -4.04
C ALA A 152 5.02 17.04 -3.00
N VAL A 153 6.06 16.55 -2.33
CA VAL A 153 6.89 17.37 -1.40
C VAL A 153 7.55 18.52 -2.17
N ASP A 154 8.19 18.24 -3.30
CA ASP A 154 8.84 19.24 -4.16
C ASP A 154 7.83 20.32 -4.59
N TYR A 155 6.64 19.91 -5.04
CA TYR A 155 5.57 20.82 -5.43
C TYR A 155 5.14 21.73 -4.27
N LEU A 156 4.93 21.19 -3.07
CA LEU A 156 4.53 21.97 -1.91
C LEU A 156 5.59 23.00 -1.50
N TYR A 157 6.86 22.62 -1.48
CA TYR A 157 7.93 23.56 -1.12
C TYR A 157 8.20 24.59 -2.22
N GLN A 158 8.23 24.18 -3.49
CA GLN A 158 8.66 25.05 -4.58
C GLN A 158 7.53 25.91 -5.16
N GLN A 159 6.33 25.35 -5.31
CA GLN A 159 5.20 26.03 -5.97
C GLN A 159 4.23 26.65 -4.96
N LYS A 160 4.00 26.00 -3.83
CA LYS A 160 3.08 26.49 -2.79
C LYS A 160 3.82 27.14 -1.61
N GLN A 161 5.15 27.18 -1.62
CA GLN A 161 6.00 27.83 -0.60
C GLN A 161 5.69 27.36 0.82
N MET A 162 5.40 26.08 0.99
CA MET A 162 5.19 25.49 2.31
C MET A 162 6.50 25.41 3.09
N HIS A 163 6.43 25.60 4.41
CA HIS A 163 7.58 25.56 5.29
C HIS A 163 7.66 24.28 6.12
N SER A 164 6.54 23.59 6.29
CA SER A 164 6.46 22.34 7.03
C SER A 164 5.45 21.41 6.36
N VAL A 165 5.83 20.16 6.12
CA VAL A 165 5.03 19.17 5.43
C VAL A 165 4.93 17.92 6.28
N GLY A 166 3.70 17.50 6.61
CA GLY A 166 3.38 16.20 7.16
C GLY A 166 2.87 15.24 6.08
N ILE A 167 2.80 13.97 6.42
CA ILE A 167 2.30 12.93 5.52
C ILE A 167 1.30 12.02 6.25
N PHE A 168 0.22 11.66 5.58
CA PHE A 168 -0.77 10.66 6.02
C PHE A 168 -0.87 9.57 4.98
N GLY A 169 -0.53 8.34 5.34
CA GLY A 169 -0.63 7.20 4.43
C GLY A 169 -1.59 6.14 4.95
N VAL A 170 -2.31 5.50 4.02
CA VAL A 170 -3.23 4.39 4.31
C VAL A 170 -2.75 3.13 3.61
N SER A 171 -2.65 2.00 4.31
CA SER A 171 -2.31 0.68 3.73
C SER A 171 -0.99 0.73 2.92
N MET A 172 -1.02 0.47 1.61
CA MET A 172 0.15 0.68 0.72
C MET A 172 0.68 2.11 0.83
N GLY A 173 -0.21 3.10 0.93
CA GLY A 173 0.17 4.49 1.12
C GLY A 173 0.92 4.74 2.43
N ALA A 174 0.61 3.99 3.50
CA ALA A 174 1.37 4.06 4.75
C ALA A 174 2.81 3.54 4.58
N ALA A 175 2.97 2.39 3.94
CA ALA A 175 4.29 1.83 3.63
C ALA A 175 5.09 2.76 2.69
N THR A 176 4.45 3.24 1.61
CA THR A 176 5.04 4.23 0.68
C THR A 176 5.47 5.50 1.41
N SER A 177 4.65 5.99 2.32
CA SER A 177 4.93 7.19 3.11
C SER A 177 6.11 7.00 4.06
N ILE A 178 6.25 5.84 4.69
CA ILE A 178 7.40 5.48 5.52
C ILE A 178 8.67 5.48 4.67
N MET A 179 8.64 4.80 3.52
CA MET A 179 9.77 4.74 2.57
C MET A 179 10.17 6.14 2.06
N ALA A 180 9.19 6.99 1.77
CA ALA A 180 9.44 8.36 1.34
C ALA A 180 10.00 9.23 2.47
N MET A 181 9.45 9.09 3.67
CA MET A 181 9.91 9.83 4.86
C MET A 181 11.33 9.45 5.28
N ASP A 182 11.72 8.17 5.12
CA ASP A 182 13.10 7.73 5.33
C ASP A 182 14.07 8.45 4.39
N LYS A 183 13.71 8.66 3.14
CA LYS A 183 14.58 9.25 2.10
C LYS A 183 14.49 10.77 2.02
N ASP A 184 13.39 11.39 2.45
CA ASP A 184 13.19 12.85 2.36
C ASP A 184 13.05 13.47 3.76
N PRO A 185 14.09 14.13 4.27
CA PRO A 185 14.06 14.76 5.59
C PRO A 185 13.12 15.98 5.71
N ARG A 186 12.57 16.47 4.58
CA ARG A 186 11.62 17.58 4.58
C ARG A 186 10.23 17.16 5.04
N ILE A 187 9.93 15.85 5.07
CA ILE A 187 8.70 15.33 5.66
C ILE A 187 8.88 15.32 7.17
N ALA A 188 8.25 16.28 7.86
CA ALA A 188 8.50 16.57 9.26
C ALA A 188 7.78 15.64 10.24
N ALA A 189 6.61 15.10 9.87
CA ALA A 189 5.81 14.22 10.72
C ALA A 189 4.98 13.25 9.88
N GLY A 190 4.78 12.00 10.34
CA GLY A 190 4.03 10.98 9.61
C GLY A 190 2.93 10.32 10.44
N VAL A 191 1.76 10.11 9.81
CA VAL A 191 0.65 9.28 10.32
C VAL A 191 0.46 8.11 9.37
N PHE A 192 0.45 6.89 9.89
CA PHE A 192 0.47 5.65 9.11
C PHE A 192 -0.66 4.71 9.56
N GLU A 193 -1.74 4.65 8.77
CA GLU A 193 -2.90 3.78 9.05
C GLU A 193 -2.76 2.46 8.29
N ALA A 194 -2.85 1.34 9.02
CA ALA A 194 -2.98 -0.02 8.47
C ALA A 194 -1.85 -0.45 7.50
N GLY A 195 -0.64 0.10 7.65
CA GLY A 195 0.52 -0.28 6.84
C GLY A 195 1.10 -1.62 7.28
N TRP A 196 1.62 -2.40 6.30
CA TRP A 196 2.41 -3.58 6.62
C TRP A 196 3.79 -3.20 7.17
N SER A 197 4.43 -4.14 7.85
CA SER A 197 5.81 -4.00 8.33
C SER A 197 6.81 -4.70 7.38
N ASN A 198 6.39 -5.86 6.84
CA ASN A 198 7.17 -6.67 5.92
C ASN A 198 6.26 -7.20 4.81
N LEU A 199 6.62 -6.97 3.55
CA LEU A 199 5.75 -7.30 2.43
C LEU A 199 5.68 -8.81 2.15
N THR A 200 6.77 -9.53 2.37
CA THR A 200 6.80 -10.99 2.21
C THR A 200 5.91 -11.68 3.24
N ASP A 201 5.92 -11.20 4.49
CA ASP A 201 5.03 -11.72 5.54
C ASP A 201 3.56 -11.43 5.22
N LEU A 202 3.24 -10.20 4.76
CA LEU A 202 1.90 -9.85 4.33
C LEU A 202 1.37 -10.83 3.28
N TYR A 203 2.14 -11.10 2.22
CA TYR A 203 1.69 -12.03 1.18
C TYR A 203 1.67 -13.48 1.65
N THR A 204 2.52 -13.87 2.58
CA THR A 204 2.44 -15.20 3.24
C THR A 204 1.12 -15.36 3.97
N GLU A 205 0.71 -14.34 4.72
CA GLU A 205 -0.55 -14.32 5.47
C GLU A 205 -1.77 -14.30 4.55
N ILE A 206 -1.73 -13.48 3.48
CA ILE A 206 -2.79 -13.43 2.47
C ILE A 206 -2.98 -14.78 1.79
N ILE A 207 -1.91 -15.44 1.35
CA ILE A 207 -1.99 -16.76 0.71
C ILE A 207 -2.59 -17.79 1.67
N ALA A 208 -2.11 -17.81 2.92
CA ALA A 208 -2.63 -18.75 3.92
C ALA A 208 -4.11 -18.50 4.23
N GLN A 209 -4.51 -17.24 4.39
CA GLN A 209 -5.85 -16.88 4.83
C GLN A 209 -6.90 -16.99 3.72
N TYR A 210 -6.58 -16.53 2.51
CA TYR A 210 -7.57 -16.44 1.42
C TYR A 210 -7.54 -17.63 0.45
N LEU A 211 -6.39 -18.29 0.30
CA LEU A 211 -6.26 -19.47 -0.57
C LEU A 211 -6.21 -20.79 0.23
N GLY A 212 -5.96 -20.72 1.54
CA GLY A 212 -5.78 -21.92 2.37
C GLY A 212 -4.55 -22.75 1.96
N LEU A 213 -3.57 -22.12 1.31
CA LEU A 213 -2.38 -22.77 0.78
C LEU A 213 -1.13 -22.37 1.57
N PRO A 214 -0.08 -23.21 1.59
CA PRO A 214 1.24 -22.76 2.02
C PRO A 214 1.80 -21.73 1.04
N SER A 215 2.57 -20.78 1.55
CA SER A 215 3.19 -19.74 0.70
C SER A 215 4.21 -20.32 -0.30
N PHE A 216 4.95 -21.37 0.09
CA PHE A 216 5.85 -22.09 -0.81
C PHE A 216 5.09 -23.18 -1.61
N PRO A 217 5.31 -23.32 -2.91
CA PRO A 217 6.24 -22.58 -3.78
C PRO A 217 5.65 -21.34 -4.48
N LEU A 218 4.37 -21.00 -4.20
CA LEU A 218 3.64 -19.94 -4.93
C LEU A 218 4.26 -18.56 -4.72
N LEU A 219 4.52 -18.16 -3.46
CA LEU A 219 5.03 -16.84 -3.16
C LEU A 219 6.41 -16.56 -3.78
N PRO A 220 7.44 -17.42 -3.61
CA PRO A 220 8.72 -17.19 -4.27
C PRO A 220 8.63 -17.05 -5.79
N LEU A 221 7.75 -17.81 -6.43
CA LEU A 221 7.52 -17.73 -7.87
C LEU A 221 6.82 -16.41 -8.25
N THR A 222 5.84 -15.98 -7.47
CA THR A 222 5.14 -14.70 -7.67
C THR A 222 6.09 -13.52 -7.49
N THR A 223 6.91 -13.52 -6.43
CA THR A 223 7.93 -12.52 -6.15
C THR A 223 8.91 -12.41 -7.32
N TRP A 224 9.49 -13.55 -7.73
CA TRP A 224 10.40 -13.59 -8.87
C TRP A 224 9.76 -13.03 -10.16
N MET A 225 8.49 -13.38 -10.44
CA MET A 225 7.77 -12.85 -11.60
C MET A 225 7.53 -11.35 -11.49
N LEU A 226 7.17 -10.85 -10.30
CA LEU A 226 6.94 -9.44 -10.06
C LEU A 226 8.23 -8.64 -10.28
N GLU A 227 9.34 -9.06 -9.68
CA GLU A 227 10.65 -8.44 -9.83
C GLU A 227 11.12 -8.46 -11.29
N TRP A 228 11.00 -9.60 -11.98
CA TRP A 228 11.35 -9.72 -13.40
C TRP A 228 10.53 -8.80 -14.31
N ARG A 229 9.24 -8.60 -14.01
CA ARG A 229 8.33 -7.77 -14.82
C ARG A 229 8.49 -6.28 -14.56
N THR A 230 8.87 -5.89 -13.37
CA THR A 230 8.82 -4.49 -12.90
C THR A 230 10.18 -3.91 -12.58
N GLY A 231 11.19 -4.74 -12.36
CA GLY A 231 12.52 -4.30 -11.91
C GLY A 231 12.55 -3.86 -10.43
N ILE A 232 11.49 -4.12 -9.65
CA ILE A 232 11.49 -3.83 -8.22
C ILE A 232 12.35 -4.85 -7.46
N ASP A 233 12.74 -4.50 -6.25
CA ASP A 233 13.37 -5.38 -5.28
C ASP A 233 12.45 -5.48 -4.06
N MET A 234 11.81 -6.64 -3.89
CA MET A 234 10.83 -6.88 -2.84
C MET A 234 11.42 -6.74 -1.43
N ASP A 235 12.71 -7.01 -1.27
CA ASP A 235 13.40 -6.90 0.03
C ASP A 235 13.53 -5.44 0.50
N GLN A 236 13.37 -4.47 -0.41
CA GLN A 236 13.35 -3.04 -0.08
C GLN A 236 11.97 -2.50 0.33
N LEU A 237 10.96 -3.36 0.45
CA LEU A 237 9.57 -2.97 0.72
C LEU A 237 9.13 -3.32 2.15
N ASN A 238 10.05 -3.20 3.10
CA ASN A 238 9.84 -3.52 4.50
C ASN A 238 9.93 -2.25 5.36
N PRO A 239 8.83 -1.58 5.67
CA PRO A 239 8.80 -0.38 6.50
C PRO A 239 9.47 -0.53 7.87
N GLU A 240 9.41 -1.72 8.48
CA GLU A 240 10.05 -1.99 9.77
C GLU A 240 11.57 -1.79 9.75
N ASP A 241 12.23 -1.97 8.59
CA ASP A 241 13.66 -1.77 8.44
C ASP A 241 14.07 -0.28 8.36
N MET A 242 13.10 0.63 8.12
CA MET A 242 13.33 2.06 7.87
C MET A 242 12.86 2.95 9.02
N LEU A 243 11.85 2.50 9.78
CA LEU A 243 11.21 3.31 10.82
C LEU A 243 12.16 3.79 11.91
N GLY A 244 13.20 3.02 12.20
CA GLY A 244 14.24 3.41 13.17
C GLY A 244 15.04 4.64 12.75
N ASP A 245 15.28 4.80 11.45
CA ASP A 245 16.12 5.85 10.87
C ASP A 245 15.34 7.18 10.68
N ILE A 246 14.01 7.14 10.78
CA ILE A 246 13.16 8.32 10.68
C ILE A 246 13.36 9.27 11.88
N ALA A 247 13.67 8.75 13.06
CA ALA A 247 13.88 9.58 14.24
C ALA A 247 14.97 10.65 14.03
N PRO A 248 14.84 11.83 14.63
CA PRO A 248 13.86 12.24 15.66
C PRO A 248 12.53 12.78 15.09
N ARG A 249 12.21 12.54 13.83
CA ARG A 249 10.91 12.94 13.24
C ARG A 249 9.81 12.05 13.79
N PRO A 250 8.69 12.63 14.28
CA PRO A 250 7.64 11.88 14.93
C PRO A 250 6.86 11.00 13.96
N VAL A 251 6.42 9.84 14.44
CA VAL A 251 5.55 8.90 13.72
C VAL A 251 4.34 8.52 14.58
N PHE A 252 3.16 8.48 13.96
CA PHE A 252 1.93 8.02 14.61
C PHE A 252 1.35 6.84 13.83
N ILE A 253 1.35 5.67 14.42
CA ILE A 253 0.83 4.43 13.85
C ILE A 253 -0.60 4.21 14.30
N ILE A 254 -1.47 3.90 13.35
CA ILE A 254 -2.89 3.59 13.58
C ILE A 254 -3.17 2.22 12.99
N HIS A 255 -3.75 1.30 13.77
CA HIS A 255 -4.07 -0.03 13.26
C HIS A 255 -5.32 -0.61 13.92
N CYS A 256 -6.20 -1.22 13.10
CA CYS A 256 -7.38 -1.93 13.58
C CYS A 256 -6.99 -3.25 14.23
N THR A 257 -7.45 -3.52 15.46
CA THR A 257 -7.12 -4.77 16.17
C THR A 257 -7.72 -6.01 15.51
N GLY A 258 -8.78 -5.85 14.72
CA GLY A 258 -9.44 -6.92 13.97
C GLY A 258 -9.15 -6.93 12.46
N ASP A 259 -8.12 -6.20 12.01
CA ASP A 259 -7.72 -6.19 10.61
C ASP A 259 -7.31 -7.61 10.16
N LYS A 260 -7.96 -8.07 9.08
CA LYS A 260 -7.72 -9.40 8.52
C LYS A 260 -6.91 -9.37 7.23
N LEU A 261 -6.72 -8.19 6.62
CA LEU A 261 -5.92 -8.06 5.41
C LEU A 261 -4.46 -7.80 5.76
N VAL A 262 -4.21 -6.74 6.54
CA VAL A 262 -2.92 -6.47 7.16
C VAL A 262 -3.09 -6.71 8.64
N VAL A 263 -2.73 -7.90 9.11
CA VAL A 263 -3.00 -8.30 10.49
C VAL A 263 -2.34 -7.38 11.51
N PHE A 264 -2.97 -7.25 12.67
CA PHE A 264 -2.61 -6.28 13.70
C PHE A 264 -1.13 -6.32 14.12
N SER A 265 -0.49 -7.49 14.05
CA SER A 265 0.93 -7.67 14.36
C SER A 265 1.87 -6.81 13.50
N HIS A 266 1.47 -6.46 12.27
CA HIS A 266 2.24 -5.52 11.44
C HIS A 266 2.30 -4.12 12.07
N GLY A 267 1.18 -3.63 12.60
CA GLY A 267 1.15 -2.36 13.33
C GLY A 267 2.02 -2.37 14.59
N GLU A 268 2.02 -3.50 15.32
CA GLU A 268 2.87 -3.67 16.50
C GLU A 268 4.36 -3.72 16.15
N ARG A 269 4.73 -4.41 15.07
CA ARG A 269 6.12 -4.45 14.57
C ARG A 269 6.57 -3.06 14.12
N ASN A 270 5.76 -2.35 13.34
CA ASN A 270 6.07 -0.97 12.91
C ASN A 270 6.27 -0.04 14.11
N TYR A 271 5.39 -0.12 15.12
CA TYR A 271 5.57 0.66 16.33
C TYR A 271 6.83 0.29 17.13
N THR A 272 7.17 -1.00 17.17
CA THR A 272 8.38 -1.49 17.85
C THR A 272 9.63 -1.02 17.13
N ALA A 273 9.65 -1.04 15.81
CA ALA A 273 10.78 -0.64 14.97
C ALA A 273 11.05 0.87 15.01
N ALA A 274 10.00 1.69 15.17
CA ALA A 274 10.17 3.13 15.26
C ALA A 274 10.87 3.54 16.56
N ASN A 275 11.73 4.59 16.46
CA ASN A 275 12.31 5.28 17.61
C ASN A 275 11.44 6.47 18.04
N GLU A 276 11.69 7.03 19.22
CA GLU A 276 10.98 8.21 19.75
C GLU A 276 11.30 9.47 18.91
N PRO A 277 10.31 10.39 18.75
CA PRO A 277 8.95 10.34 19.30
C PRO A 277 7.98 9.50 18.44
N LYS A 278 7.23 8.63 19.08
CA LYS A 278 6.26 7.75 18.41
C LYS A 278 4.95 7.62 19.17
N GLU A 279 3.85 7.47 18.43
CA GLU A 279 2.53 7.19 18.98
C GLU A 279 1.92 5.96 18.34
N PHE A 280 1.03 5.27 19.06
CA PHE A 280 0.24 4.16 18.54
C PHE A 280 -1.21 4.25 18.98
N TRP A 281 -2.13 4.12 18.05
CA TRP A 281 -3.53 3.88 18.35
C TRP A 281 -3.96 2.49 17.89
N ARG A 282 -4.24 1.66 18.85
CA ARG A 282 -4.86 0.33 18.67
C ARG A 282 -6.37 0.53 18.54
N SER A 283 -6.85 0.77 17.31
CA SER A 283 -8.26 1.02 17.06
C SER A 283 -9.08 -0.27 17.23
N PRO A 284 -10.27 -0.22 17.85
CA PRO A 284 -11.11 -1.40 18.06
C PRO A 284 -11.82 -1.90 16.79
N CYS A 285 -11.61 -1.25 15.64
CA CYS A 285 -12.20 -1.67 14.36
C CYS A 285 -11.82 -3.11 13.97
N GLN A 286 -12.72 -3.76 13.19
CA GLN A 286 -12.62 -5.18 12.85
C GLN A 286 -12.24 -5.43 11.40
N THR A 287 -12.00 -4.38 10.62
CA THR A 287 -11.71 -4.45 9.19
C THR A 287 -10.57 -3.52 8.81
N HIS A 288 -9.94 -3.77 7.66
CA HIS A 288 -8.80 -3.05 7.16
C HIS A 288 -9.09 -1.55 6.95
N ALA A 289 -8.19 -0.68 7.46
CA ALA A 289 -8.22 0.78 7.26
C ALA A 289 -9.55 1.45 7.63
N ARG A 290 -10.19 1.01 8.74
CA ARG A 290 -11.48 1.53 9.24
C ARG A 290 -11.36 2.22 10.60
N ALA A 291 -10.18 2.71 10.92
CA ALA A 291 -9.95 3.36 12.21
C ALA A 291 -10.83 4.61 12.37
N TRP A 292 -10.94 5.43 11.33
CA TRP A 292 -11.81 6.61 11.34
C TRP A 292 -13.28 6.28 11.64
N GLN A 293 -13.82 5.25 11.00
CA GLN A 293 -15.23 4.85 11.19
C GLN A 293 -15.53 4.31 12.60
N SER A 294 -14.50 3.88 13.33
CA SER A 294 -14.71 3.34 14.69
C SER A 294 -14.94 4.42 15.75
N ASP A 295 -14.29 5.57 15.61
CA ASP A 295 -14.45 6.72 16.51
C ASP A 295 -13.93 7.99 15.80
N PRO A 296 -14.73 8.61 14.90
CA PRO A 296 -14.30 9.76 14.10
C PRO A 296 -13.81 10.93 14.95
N ASP A 297 -14.61 11.35 15.94
CA ASP A 297 -14.32 12.54 16.75
C ASP A 297 -13.00 12.38 17.53
N TYR A 298 -12.79 11.21 18.09
CA TYR A 298 -11.59 10.90 18.86
C TYR A 298 -10.34 10.91 17.99
N ILE A 299 -10.40 10.22 16.84
CA ILE A 299 -9.20 10.06 16.02
C ILE A 299 -8.88 11.31 15.19
N GLU A 300 -9.88 12.05 14.72
CA GLU A 300 -9.68 13.34 14.07
C GLU A 300 -8.96 14.31 15.02
N LYS A 301 -9.44 14.39 16.27
CA LYS A 301 -8.79 15.21 17.28
C LYS A 301 -7.35 14.79 17.52
N ARG A 302 -7.08 13.49 17.65
CA ARG A 302 -5.71 12.99 17.88
C ARG A 302 -4.77 13.29 16.72
N VAL A 303 -5.23 13.08 15.47
CA VAL A 303 -4.43 13.36 14.26
C VAL A 303 -4.17 14.84 14.10
N THR A 304 -5.18 15.68 14.34
CA THR A 304 -5.01 17.15 14.27
C THR A 304 -4.11 17.68 15.37
N ASP A 305 -4.28 17.24 16.62
CA ASP A 305 -3.39 17.60 17.75
C ASP A 305 -1.93 17.17 17.48
N TYR A 306 -1.75 15.98 16.87
CA TYR A 306 -0.42 15.51 16.48
C TYR A 306 0.23 16.44 15.45
N TYR A 307 -0.47 16.79 14.37
CA TYR A 307 0.10 17.73 13.39
C TYR A 307 0.29 19.15 13.93
N LEU A 308 -0.62 19.65 14.78
CA LEU A 308 -0.45 20.95 15.44
C LEU A 308 0.78 20.99 16.33
N LYS A 309 1.16 19.88 16.94
CA LYS A 309 2.33 19.78 17.80
C LYS A 309 3.65 19.71 17.03
N TYR A 310 3.64 19.08 15.85
CA TYR A 310 4.88 18.69 15.18
C TYR A 310 5.12 19.39 13.84
N LEU A 311 4.14 20.04 13.25
CA LEU A 311 4.27 20.90 12.09
C LEU A 311 4.17 22.38 12.48
#